data_5d5ae43b7eb2f652a44ef449d9df4221
#
_entry.id   5d5ae43b7eb2f652a44ef449d9df4221
#
_cell.length_a   1.000
_cell.length_b   1.000
_cell.length_c   1.000
_cell.angle_alpha   90.00
_cell.angle_beta   90.00
_cell.angle_gamma   90.00
#
_symmetry.space_group_name_H-M   'P 1'
#
loop_
_entity.id
_entity.type
_entity.pdbx_description
1 polymer ?
#
loop_
_entity_poly.entity_id
_entity_poly.type
_entity_poly.pdbx_seq_one_letter_code
_entity_poly.pdbx_strand_id
1 'polypeptide(L)'
;MARRPPVVDQPDLFDAAPPLRREQAAAPRVEEANAGRVGHAEPEASWPVLAVQLQTAFGGRLHLGTSSWSFPGWRGLVWDGAEYSDADLARYGLAAYARHPLLRTVSLDRTFYRAIDAATYERFARQVPEDFRFVVKVPSEVTDAVVRAPDSGAPLIDNPYFLEPKRALSLAVRPAVAGLGDKLGVLVFQLSPLPVAWLRNPNALHERLEALWRAVVPALPAPAQAALELRDARVLTPRLTAQLAAHGVRYCIGLHDRMPDALRQATAARAAGRGDLVCRWNLHQGLRYNQAKAQWAPFDRLQAPDPTTREALAKAVVATLAEGYRAFVTINNKAEGSAPLSVVELAKAIVREAGLQR
;
A
#
# COMPACT_ATOMS: atom_id res chain seq x y z
N MET A 1 -10.90 -9.97 39.39
CA MET A 1 -10.12 -10.28 38.16
C MET A 1 -10.96 -9.86 36.95
N ALA A 2 -10.72 -8.68 36.41
CA ALA A 2 -11.50 -8.17 35.29
C ALA A 2 -10.96 -8.82 34.00
N ARG A 3 -11.83 -9.50 33.24
CA ARG A 3 -11.55 -10.05 31.92
C ARG A 3 -11.27 -8.90 30.94
N ARG A 4 -10.10 -8.86 30.33
CA ARG A 4 -9.81 -7.97 29.19
C ARG A 4 -10.76 -8.31 28.04
N PRO A 5 -11.41 -7.32 27.41
CA PRO A 5 -12.22 -7.58 26.23
C PRO A 5 -11.33 -8.09 25.07
N PRO A 6 -11.87 -8.93 24.18
CA PRO A 6 -11.14 -9.44 23.04
C PRO A 6 -10.75 -8.29 22.10
N VAL A 7 -9.53 -8.33 21.60
CA VAL A 7 -9.03 -7.40 20.58
C VAL A 7 -9.70 -7.75 19.27
N VAL A 8 -10.73 -6.98 18.90
CA VAL A 8 -11.35 -7.03 17.58
C VAL A 8 -10.45 -6.25 16.64
N ASP A 9 -9.67 -6.96 15.85
CA ASP A 9 -8.86 -6.40 14.76
C ASP A 9 -9.74 -6.34 13.51
N GLN A 10 -10.17 -5.14 13.19
CA GLN A 10 -10.76 -4.67 11.94
C GLN A 10 -12.12 -5.22 11.48
N PRO A 11 -13.11 -4.37 11.38
CA PRO A 11 -13.88 -4.25 10.15
C PRO A 11 -13.64 -2.88 9.49
N ASP A 12 -13.34 -2.93 8.31
CA ASP A 12 -13.45 -2.26 7.06
C ASP A 12 -13.70 -0.77 6.93
N LEU A 13 -12.79 -0.16 6.18
CA LEU A 13 -12.92 1.13 5.50
C LEU A 13 -13.83 1.06 4.26
N PHE A 14 -14.35 -0.12 3.88
CA PHE A 14 -14.97 -0.35 2.57
C PHE A 14 -16.34 -1.05 2.64
N ASP A 15 -17.02 -0.97 3.76
CA ASP A 15 -18.33 -1.62 3.97
C ASP A 15 -19.50 -0.96 3.20
N ALA A 16 -19.21 -0.12 2.21
CA ALA A 16 -20.24 0.53 1.40
C ALA A 16 -19.99 0.46 -0.11
N ALA A 17 -19.36 -0.60 -0.64
CA ALA A 17 -19.40 -0.82 -2.07
C ALA A 17 -20.58 -1.75 -2.40
N PRO A 18 -21.63 -1.27 -3.11
CA PRO A 18 -22.71 -2.14 -3.56
C PRO A 18 -22.15 -3.23 -4.48
N PRO A 19 -22.75 -4.43 -4.52
CA PRO A 19 -22.32 -5.51 -5.38
C PRO A 19 -22.36 -5.04 -6.83
N LEU A 20 -21.20 -5.07 -7.50
CA LEU A 20 -21.14 -4.83 -8.94
C LEU A 20 -21.96 -5.91 -9.64
N ARG A 21 -23.12 -5.54 -10.18
CA ARG A 21 -23.86 -6.39 -11.12
C ARG A 21 -22.90 -6.77 -12.25
N ARG A 22 -22.97 -8.04 -12.68
CA ARG A 22 -22.35 -8.51 -13.91
C ARG A 22 -22.91 -7.68 -15.08
N GLU A 23 -22.19 -6.66 -15.51
CA GLU A 23 -22.43 -6.02 -16.79
C GLU A 23 -21.59 -6.73 -17.86
N GLN A 24 -22.28 -7.16 -18.89
CA GLN A 24 -21.71 -7.72 -20.11
C GLN A 24 -20.78 -6.69 -20.75
N ALA A 25 -19.73 -7.17 -21.40
CA ALA A 25 -18.73 -6.36 -22.09
C ALA A 25 -19.40 -5.34 -23.03
N ALA A 26 -19.39 -4.08 -22.67
CA ALA A 26 -19.81 -2.96 -23.50
C ALA A 26 -18.59 -2.34 -24.17
N ALA A 27 -18.75 -1.98 -25.43
CA ALA A 27 -17.77 -1.53 -26.38
C ALA A 27 -16.98 -0.25 -25.95
N PRO A 28 -15.80 0.04 -26.58
CA PRO A 28 -14.82 1.07 -26.14
C PRO A 28 -15.32 2.52 -26.09
N ARG A 29 -16.52 2.83 -26.55
CA ARG A 29 -17.09 4.18 -26.51
C ARG A 29 -17.54 4.71 -25.13
N VAL A 30 -17.58 3.88 -24.10
CA VAL A 30 -18.05 4.27 -22.77
C VAL A 30 -16.91 4.87 -21.92
N GLU A 31 -15.66 4.60 -22.25
CA GLU A 31 -14.51 5.03 -21.44
C GLU A 31 -14.12 6.49 -21.65
N GLU A 32 -14.21 7.02 -22.86
CA GLU A 32 -13.97 8.45 -23.14
C GLU A 32 -15.01 9.37 -22.50
N ALA A 33 -16.27 8.91 -22.38
CA ALA A 33 -17.36 9.66 -21.73
C ALA A 33 -17.20 9.78 -20.19
N ASN A 34 -16.32 9.02 -19.59
CA ASN A 34 -16.07 9.00 -18.13
C ASN A 34 -14.81 9.78 -17.69
N ALA A 35 -13.92 10.10 -18.63
CA ALA A 35 -12.78 10.97 -18.37
C ALA A 35 -13.29 12.39 -18.08
N GLY A 36 -13.19 12.81 -16.79
CA GLY A 36 -13.63 14.14 -16.37
C GLY A 36 -14.87 14.17 -15.47
N ARG A 37 -15.48 13.01 -15.13
CA ARG A 37 -16.58 12.97 -14.16
C ARG A 37 -16.19 13.37 -12.75
N VAL A 38 -14.92 13.21 -12.39
CA VAL A 38 -14.33 13.70 -11.13
C VAL A 38 -13.27 14.72 -11.50
N GLY A 39 -13.47 15.96 -11.05
CA GLY A 39 -12.51 17.03 -11.21
C GLY A 39 -11.33 16.88 -10.26
N HIS A 40 -10.17 17.39 -10.62
CA HIS A 40 -8.99 17.45 -9.74
C HIS A 40 -8.90 18.86 -9.12
N ALA A 41 -8.36 18.93 -7.90
CA ALA A 41 -8.07 20.21 -7.26
C ALA A 41 -6.90 20.90 -7.94
N GLU A 42 -6.96 22.24 -8.02
CA GLU A 42 -5.78 23.03 -8.33
C GLU A 42 -4.77 22.88 -7.18
N PRO A 43 -3.54 22.40 -7.45
CA PRO A 43 -2.57 22.19 -6.39
C PRO A 43 -2.07 23.52 -5.83
N GLU A 44 -1.75 23.54 -4.54
CA GLU A 44 -1.01 24.65 -3.95
C GLU A 44 0.28 24.90 -4.75
N ALA A 45 0.61 26.17 -5.04
CA ALA A 45 1.69 26.56 -5.94
C ALA A 45 3.07 25.93 -5.60
N SER A 46 3.30 25.60 -4.35
CA SER A 46 4.52 24.95 -3.89
C SER A 46 4.63 23.47 -4.29
N TRP A 47 3.51 22.76 -4.52
CA TRP A 47 3.52 21.32 -4.79
C TRP A 47 4.06 20.94 -6.16
N PRO A 48 3.72 21.62 -7.26
CA PRO A 48 4.37 21.40 -8.55
C PRO A 48 5.88 21.68 -8.51
N VAL A 49 6.32 22.72 -7.80
CA VAL A 49 7.75 23.03 -7.64
C VAL A 49 8.47 21.88 -6.94
N LEU A 50 7.91 21.39 -5.84
CA LEU A 50 8.41 20.25 -5.09
C LEU A 50 8.49 18.98 -5.95
N ALA A 51 7.47 18.74 -6.78
CA ALA A 51 7.44 17.59 -7.69
C ALA A 51 8.55 17.68 -8.75
N VAL A 52 8.79 18.87 -9.32
CA VAL A 52 9.87 19.10 -10.29
C VAL A 52 11.24 18.89 -9.64
N GLN A 53 11.47 19.37 -8.42
CA GLN A 53 12.73 19.15 -7.70
C GLN A 53 13.01 17.65 -7.51
N LEU A 54 12.00 16.90 -7.05
CA LEU A 54 12.11 15.46 -6.84
C LEU A 54 12.30 14.68 -8.14
N GLN A 55 11.58 15.06 -9.21
CA GLN A 55 11.73 14.45 -10.53
C GLN A 55 13.11 14.69 -11.12
N THR A 56 13.63 15.90 -11.01
CA THR A 56 14.97 16.25 -11.49
C THR A 56 16.06 15.47 -10.74
N ALA A 57 15.93 15.35 -9.42
CA ALA A 57 16.92 14.68 -8.60
C ALA A 57 16.91 13.15 -8.76
N PHE A 58 15.72 12.55 -8.92
CA PHE A 58 15.56 11.11 -8.80
C PHE A 58 15.01 10.40 -10.05
N GLY A 59 14.67 11.16 -11.10
CA GLY A 59 14.38 10.60 -12.43
C GLY A 59 13.23 9.61 -12.47
N GLY A 60 12.12 9.85 -11.76
CA GLY A 60 10.94 8.97 -11.76
C GLY A 60 11.10 7.71 -10.89
N ARG A 61 12.16 7.57 -10.11
CA ARG A 61 12.38 6.44 -9.21
C ARG A 61 11.66 6.58 -7.86
N LEU A 62 11.12 7.75 -7.54
CA LEU A 62 10.35 8.01 -6.32
C LEU A 62 8.85 7.92 -6.60
N HIS A 63 8.19 6.97 -5.95
CA HIS A 63 6.75 6.74 -6.05
C HIS A 63 6.10 6.99 -4.70
N LEU A 64 5.63 8.22 -4.48
CA LEU A 64 4.82 8.61 -3.33
C LEU A 64 3.34 8.45 -3.64
N GLY A 65 2.54 8.06 -2.64
CA GLY A 65 1.10 7.92 -2.83
C GLY A 65 0.38 7.50 -1.55
N THR A 66 -0.82 7.03 -1.72
CA THR A 66 -1.74 6.74 -0.62
C THR A 66 -2.25 5.30 -0.65
N SER A 67 -2.88 4.83 0.44
CA SER A 67 -3.43 3.47 0.53
C SER A 67 -4.80 3.29 -0.14
N SER A 68 -5.33 4.33 -0.75
CA SER A 68 -6.55 4.35 -1.58
C SER A 68 -6.62 5.69 -2.29
N TRP A 69 -7.54 5.84 -3.25
CA TRP A 69 -7.79 7.12 -3.93
C TRP A 69 -9.21 7.64 -3.74
N SER A 70 -10.08 7.01 -2.98
CA SER A 70 -11.52 7.30 -2.98
C SER A 70 -12.04 7.90 -1.66
N PHE A 71 -11.39 8.95 -1.16
CA PHE A 71 -11.83 9.64 0.05
C PHE A 71 -12.48 10.99 -0.27
N PRO A 72 -13.81 11.18 -0.03
CA PRO A 72 -14.49 12.46 -0.25
C PRO A 72 -13.87 13.64 0.50
N GLY A 73 -13.33 13.39 1.70
CA GLY A 73 -12.68 14.43 2.51
C GLY A 73 -11.40 15.03 1.91
N TRP A 74 -10.92 14.54 0.78
CA TRP A 74 -9.80 15.14 0.05
C TRP A 74 -10.23 16.23 -0.93
N ARG A 75 -11.47 16.72 -0.80
CA ARG A 75 -11.96 17.88 -1.57
C ARG A 75 -11.07 19.12 -1.32
N GLY A 76 -10.66 19.79 -2.40
CA GLY A 76 -9.69 20.88 -2.35
C GLY A 76 -8.23 20.47 -2.22
N LEU A 77 -7.94 19.18 -1.96
CA LEU A 77 -6.58 18.62 -1.90
C LEU A 77 -6.26 17.76 -3.14
N VAL A 78 -7.18 16.88 -3.52
CA VAL A 78 -7.07 15.96 -4.65
C VAL A 78 -8.24 16.15 -5.62
N TRP A 79 -9.45 16.29 -5.09
CA TRP A 79 -10.66 16.57 -5.84
C TRP A 79 -10.94 18.05 -5.87
N ASP A 80 -11.56 18.54 -6.94
CA ASP A 80 -12.07 19.92 -7.03
C ASP A 80 -13.10 20.23 -5.93
N GLY A 81 -13.74 21.42 -6.00
CA GLY A 81 -14.71 21.85 -5.00
C GLY A 81 -16.06 21.13 -5.03
N ALA A 82 -16.30 20.22 -5.99
CA ALA A 82 -17.55 19.48 -6.09
C ALA A 82 -17.68 18.37 -5.04
N GLU A 83 -18.91 17.95 -4.78
CA GLU A 83 -19.19 16.82 -3.89
C GLU A 83 -19.29 15.52 -4.69
N TYR A 84 -18.53 14.53 -4.26
CA TYR A 84 -18.50 13.20 -4.86
C TYR A 84 -18.82 12.15 -3.81
N SER A 85 -19.60 11.14 -4.18
CA SER A 85 -19.80 9.96 -3.34
C SER A 85 -18.55 9.07 -3.34
N ASP A 86 -18.39 8.24 -2.30
CA ASP A 86 -17.35 7.20 -2.25
C ASP A 86 -17.40 6.31 -3.50
N ALA A 87 -18.59 5.98 -3.99
CA ALA A 87 -18.80 5.14 -5.17
C ALA A 87 -18.30 5.84 -6.45
N ASP A 88 -18.58 7.13 -6.62
CA ASP A 88 -18.10 7.91 -7.77
C ASP A 88 -16.57 8.00 -7.76
N LEU A 89 -15.98 8.33 -6.62
CA LEU A 89 -14.54 8.39 -6.46
C LEU A 89 -13.88 7.03 -6.68
N ALA A 90 -14.46 5.94 -6.17
CA ALA A 90 -13.93 4.60 -6.37
C ALA A 90 -13.94 4.18 -7.84
N ARG A 91 -14.92 4.64 -8.62
CA ARG A 91 -15.09 4.28 -10.04
C ARG A 91 -14.36 5.21 -10.99
N TYR A 92 -14.36 6.53 -10.72
CA TYR A 92 -13.92 7.56 -11.66
C TYR A 92 -12.79 8.46 -11.11
N GLY A 93 -12.48 8.39 -9.82
CA GLY A 93 -11.55 9.32 -9.17
C GLY A 93 -10.07 9.05 -9.47
N LEU A 94 -9.71 7.85 -9.94
CA LEU A 94 -8.29 7.49 -10.11
C LEU A 94 -7.58 8.38 -11.14
N ALA A 95 -8.26 8.77 -12.22
CA ALA A 95 -7.70 9.67 -13.23
C ALA A 95 -7.41 11.08 -12.66
N ALA A 96 -8.32 11.61 -11.82
CA ALA A 96 -8.12 12.88 -11.14
C ALA A 96 -7.01 12.77 -10.07
N TYR A 97 -6.98 11.67 -9.30
CA TYR A 97 -5.91 11.38 -8.35
C TYR A 97 -4.52 11.41 -8.99
N ALA A 98 -4.36 10.80 -10.16
CA ALA A 98 -3.09 10.72 -10.86
C ALA A 98 -2.60 12.07 -11.44
N ARG A 99 -3.45 13.10 -11.47
CA ARG A 99 -3.07 14.48 -11.85
C ARG A 99 -2.39 15.24 -10.71
N HIS A 100 -2.53 14.78 -9.46
CA HIS A 100 -1.84 15.42 -8.34
C HIS A 100 -0.31 15.36 -8.54
N PRO A 101 0.42 16.46 -8.38
CA PRO A 101 1.83 16.54 -8.79
C PRO A 101 2.76 15.56 -8.06
N LEU A 102 2.42 15.15 -6.83
CA LEU A 102 3.24 14.27 -6.00
C LEU A 102 2.76 12.81 -5.96
N LEU A 103 1.53 12.50 -6.42
CA LEU A 103 0.96 11.16 -6.30
C LEU A 103 1.32 10.34 -7.55
N ARG A 104 2.31 9.46 -7.43
CA ARG A 104 2.84 8.60 -8.50
C ARG A 104 2.63 7.12 -8.24
N THR A 105 1.97 6.78 -7.14
CA THR A 105 1.55 5.42 -6.80
C THR A 105 0.27 5.42 -5.99
N VAL A 106 -0.37 4.28 -5.93
CA VAL A 106 -1.47 4.01 -5.00
C VAL A 106 -1.42 2.56 -4.57
N SER A 107 -1.72 2.27 -3.30
CA SER A 107 -1.91 0.91 -2.83
C SER A 107 -3.35 0.45 -3.04
N LEU A 108 -3.50 -0.69 -3.71
CA LEU A 108 -4.80 -1.35 -3.91
C LEU A 108 -5.11 -2.22 -2.68
N ASP A 109 -5.48 -1.58 -1.56
CA ASP A 109 -5.74 -2.29 -0.30
C ASP A 109 -7.03 -3.12 -0.33
N ARG A 110 -7.99 -2.75 -1.18
CA ARG A 110 -9.24 -3.50 -1.38
C ARG A 110 -9.02 -4.95 -1.84
N THR A 111 -7.94 -5.20 -2.56
CA THR A 111 -7.60 -6.54 -3.05
C THR A 111 -7.29 -7.54 -1.94
N PHE A 112 -6.97 -7.07 -0.74
CA PHE A 112 -6.79 -7.91 0.43
C PHE A 112 -8.09 -8.65 0.82
N TYR A 113 -9.23 -7.97 0.71
CA TYR A 113 -10.53 -8.53 1.08
C TYR A 113 -11.17 -9.33 -0.04
N ARG A 114 -10.91 -8.95 -1.28
CA ARG A 114 -11.45 -9.59 -2.46
C ARG A 114 -10.47 -9.52 -3.63
N ALA A 115 -10.09 -10.68 -4.14
CA ALA A 115 -9.34 -10.75 -5.39
C ALA A 115 -10.13 -10.09 -6.54
N ILE A 116 -9.41 -9.39 -7.42
CA ILE A 116 -9.98 -8.77 -8.62
C ILE A 116 -9.36 -9.39 -9.87
N ASP A 117 -10.10 -9.35 -10.97
CA ASP A 117 -9.70 -9.92 -12.25
C ASP A 117 -8.77 -8.99 -13.05
N ALA A 118 -8.14 -9.53 -14.08
CA ALA A 118 -7.24 -8.79 -14.96
C ALA A 118 -7.94 -7.61 -15.64
N ALA A 119 -9.21 -7.76 -16.05
CA ALA A 119 -9.97 -6.69 -16.70
C ALA A 119 -10.20 -5.48 -15.76
N THR A 120 -10.36 -5.73 -14.47
CA THR A 120 -10.46 -4.66 -13.46
C THR A 120 -9.12 -3.95 -13.28
N TYR A 121 -8.01 -4.68 -13.21
CA TYR A 121 -6.66 -4.09 -13.18
C TYR A 121 -6.37 -3.27 -14.45
N GLU A 122 -6.75 -3.77 -15.62
CA GLU A 122 -6.58 -3.05 -16.89
C GLU A 122 -7.36 -1.72 -16.90
N ARG A 123 -8.61 -1.70 -16.38
CA ARG A 123 -9.37 -0.45 -16.22
C ARG A 123 -8.67 0.56 -15.32
N PHE A 124 -7.97 0.12 -14.27
CA PHE A 124 -7.16 1.01 -13.45
C PHE A 124 -5.93 1.50 -14.20
N ALA A 125 -5.22 0.62 -14.89
CA ALA A 125 -4.03 0.96 -15.65
C ALA A 125 -4.30 2.02 -16.72
N ARG A 126 -5.45 1.97 -17.39
CA ARG A 126 -5.86 2.94 -18.42
C ARG A 126 -6.15 4.34 -17.87
N GLN A 127 -6.42 4.49 -16.58
CA GLN A 127 -6.76 5.77 -15.95
C GLN A 127 -5.53 6.58 -15.49
N VAL A 128 -4.34 6.02 -15.54
CA VAL A 128 -3.14 6.63 -14.98
C VAL A 128 -2.03 6.74 -16.04
N PRO A 129 -1.11 7.73 -15.92
CA PRO A 129 -0.01 7.91 -16.86
C PRO A 129 0.99 6.73 -16.81
N GLU A 130 1.89 6.69 -17.80
CA GLU A 130 2.83 5.58 -18.01
C GLU A 130 3.86 5.44 -16.88
N ASP A 131 4.22 6.52 -16.21
CA ASP A 131 5.15 6.55 -15.08
C ASP A 131 4.49 6.19 -13.73
N PHE A 132 3.17 6.02 -13.70
CA PHE A 132 2.43 5.64 -12.51
C PHE A 132 2.63 4.15 -12.19
N ARG A 133 2.77 3.80 -10.91
CA ARG A 133 2.94 2.41 -10.46
C ARG A 133 1.92 2.05 -9.40
N PHE A 134 1.43 0.81 -9.46
CA PHE A 134 0.52 0.27 -8.44
C PHE A 134 1.27 -0.58 -7.43
N VAL A 135 0.95 -0.37 -6.16
CA VAL A 135 1.26 -1.29 -5.07
C VAL A 135 0.01 -2.13 -4.82
N VAL A 136 0.10 -3.42 -5.02
CA VAL A 136 -1.06 -4.33 -4.93
C VAL A 136 -0.95 -5.19 -3.69
N LYS A 137 -1.94 -5.14 -2.82
CA LYS A 137 -1.99 -5.98 -1.63
C LYS A 137 -2.57 -7.35 -2.00
N VAL A 138 -1.83 -8.41 -1.69
CA VAL A 138 -2.24 -9.79 -1.99
C VAL A 138 -3.44 -10.17 -1.12
N PRO A 139 -4.44 -10.91 -1.65
CA PRO A 139 -5.64 -11.30 -0.91
C PRO A 139 -5.34 -12.05 0.39
N SER A 140 -6.14 -11.77 1.43
CA SER A 140 -6.06 -12.44 2.74
C SER A 140 -6.23 -13.95 2.66
N GLU A 141 -6.94 -14.45 1.65
CA GLU A 141 -7.03 -15.88 1.36
C GLU A 141 -5.66 -16.54 1.20
N VAL A 142 -4.64 -15.78 0.74
CA VAL A 142 -3.25 -16.25 0.62
C VAL A 142 -2.44 -15.92 1.86
N THR A 143 -2.65 -14.75 2.47
CA THR A 143 -1.70 -14.15 3.42
C THR A 143 -2.16 -14.16 4.87
N ASP A 144 -3.40 -14.52 5.17
CA ASP A 144 -3.88 -14.72 6.54
C ASP A 144 -3.84 -16.21 6.92
N ALA A 145 -3.25 -16.52 8.07
CA ALA A 145 -3.16 -17.90 8.56
C ALA A 145 -4.49 -18.47 9.05
N VAL A 146 -5.50 -17.61 9.20
CA VAL A 146 -6.85 -18.01 9.63
C VAL A 146 -7.90 -17.42 8.72
N VAL A 147 -8.98 -18.14 8.51
CA VAL A 147 -10.20 -17.59 7.91
C VAL A 147 -10.92 -16.78 8.98
N ARG A 148 -11.35 -15.55 8.64
CA ARG A 148 -12.02 -14.66 9.58
C ARG A 148 -13.50 -14.51 9.27
N ALA A 149 -14.27 -14.29 10.32
CA ALA A 149 -15.68 -13.96 10.20
C ALA A 149 -15.84 -12.59 9.49
N PRO A 150 -16.72 -12.47 8.49
CA PRO A 150 -16.87 -11.24 7.72
C PRO A 150 -17.31 -10.02 8.54
N ASP A 151 -18.13 -10.24 9.56
CA ASP A 151 -18.77 -9.22 10.40
C ASP A 151 -17.92 -8.77 11.58
N SER A 152 -17.20 -9.70 12.23
CA SER A 152 -16.43 -9.45 13.45
C SER A 152 -14.91 -9.49 13.27
N GLY A 153 -14.41 -10.00 12.15
CA GLY A 153 -12.98 -10.26 11.93
C GLY A 153 -12.41 -11.33 12.87
N ALA A 154 -13.25 -12.02 13.67
CA ALA A 154 -12.81 -13.06 14.58
C ALA A 154 -12.27 -14.28 13.82
N PRO A 155 -11.20 -14.93 14.29
CA PRO A 155 -10.70 -16.16 13.66
C PRO A 155 -11.74 -17.28 13.79
N LEU A 156 -12.03 -17.96 12.69
CA LEU A 156 -12.97 -19.08 12.64
C LEU A 156 -12.25 -20.42 12.58
N ILE A 157 -11.42 -20.62 11.56
CA ILE A 157 -10.69 -21.87 11.29
C ILE A 157 -9.30 -21.54 10.72
N ASP A 158 -8.40 -22.50 10.78
CA ASP A 158 -7.12 -22.40 10.08
C ASP A 158 -7.35 -22.29 8.57
N ASN A 159 -6.56 -21.42 7.91
CA ASN A 159 -6.64 -21.24 6.48
C ASN A 159 -5.78 -22.30 5.76
N PRO A 160 -6.39 -23.26 5.04
CA PRO A 160 -5.62 -24.30 4.33
C PRO A 160 -4.78 -23.73 3.19
N TYR A 161 -5.12 -22.53 2.69
CA TYR A 161 -4.46 -21.87 1.57
C TYR A 161 -3.40 -20.84 2.01
N PHE A 162 -3.11 -20.78 3.32
CA PHE A 162 -2.11 -19.85 3.84
C PHE A 162 -0.74 -20.08 3.18
N LEU A 163 -0.26 -19.05 2.47
CA LEU A 163 0.99 -19.05 1.68
C LEU A 163 1.05 -20.15 0.59
N GLU A 164 -0.12 -20.59 0.09
CA GLU A 164 -0.18 -21.60 -0.95
C GLU A 164 0.19 -21.00 -2.32
N PRO A 165 1.25 -21.52 -2.99
CA PRO A 165 1.77 -20.90 -4.21
C PRO A 165 0.77 -20.83 -5.36
N LYS A 166 -0.04 -21.87 -5.59
CA LYS A 166 -1.01 -21.90 -6.69
C LYS A 166 -2.09 -20.85 -6.49
N ARG A 167 -2.54 -20.65 -5.24
CA ARG A 167 -3.51 -19.57 -4.90
C ARG A 167 -2.89 -18.20 -5.10
N ALA A 168 -1.67 -17.98 -4.64
CA ALA A 168 -0.97 -16.71 -4.86
C ALA A 168 -0.85 -16.38 -6.36
N LEU A 169 -0.45 -17.37 -7.18
CA LEU A 169 -0.35 -17.19 -8.62
C LEU A 169 -1.71 -16.89 -9.27
N SER A 170 -2.78 -17.62 -8.91
CA SER A 170 -4.08 -17.50 -9.55
C SER A 170 -4.86 -16.26 -9.12
N LEU A 171 -4.80 -15.89 -7.83
CA LEU A 171 -5.62 -14.82 -7.26
C LEU A 171 -4.92 -13.44 -7.27
N ALA A 172 -3.59 -13.40 -7.28
CA ALA A 172 -2.85 -12.15 -7.20
C ALA A 172 -1.92 -11.94 -8.38
N VAL A 173 -0.94 -12.83 -8.61
CA VAL A 173 0.16 -12.58 -9.55
C VAL A 173 -0.34 -12.46 -10.98
N ARG A 174 -0.99 -13.52 -11.49
CA ARG A 174 -1.42 -13.57 -12.90
C ARG A 174 -2.41 -12.47 -13.27
N PRO A 175 -3.48 -12.19 -12.46
CA PRO A 175 -4.39 -11.10 -12.78
C PRO A 175 -3.73 -9.73 -12.74
N ALA A 176 -2.84 -9.46 -11.75
CA ALA A 176 -2.14 -8.19 -11.64
C ALA A 176 -1.15 -7.99 -12.79
N VAL A 177 -0.37 -9.00 -13.15
CA VAL A 177 0.57 -8.95 -14.28
C VAL A 177 -0.17 -8.75 -15.59
N ALA A 178 -1.23 -9.50 -15.84
CA ALA A 178 -1.99 -9.41 -17.09
C ALA A 178 -2.73 -8.06 -17.24
N GLY A 179 -3.25 -7.50 -16.14
CA GLY A 179 -4.06 -6.29 -16.21
C GLY A 179 -3.30 -4.99 -16.01
N LEU A 180 -2.25 -4.97 -15.19
CA LEU A 180 -1.45 -3.76 -14.94
C LEU A 180 -0.24 -3.64 -15.87
N GLY A 181 0.28 -4.76 -16.40
CA GLY A 181 1.48 -4.73 -17.23
C GLY A 181 2.63 -4.02 -16.53
N ASP A 182 3.29 -3.10 -17.25
CA ASP A 182 4.42 -2.31 -16.75
C ASP A 182 4.06 -1.35 -15.59
N LYS A 183 2.77 -1.10 -15.36
CA LYS A 183 2.29 -0.29 -14.22
C LYS A 183 2.23 -1.07 -12.91
N LEU A 184 2.47 -2.40 -12.92
CA LEU A 184 2.66 -3.17 -11.71
C LEU A 184 4.02 -2.81 -11.06
N GLY A 185 4.00 -2.17 -9.90
CA GLY A 185 5.20 -1.85 -9.13
C GLY A 185 5.56 -2.96 -8.16
N VAL A 186 4.67 -3.21 -7.18
CA VAL A 186 4.95 -4.13 -6.08
C VAL A 186 3.71 -4.96 -5.74
N LEU A 187 3.89 -6.27 -5.55
CA LEU A 187 2.91 -7.14 -4.86
C LEU A 187 3.30 -7.26 -3.39
N VAL A 188 2.44 -6.78 -2.49
CA VAL A 188 2.68 -6.82 -1.04
C VAL A 188 1.93 -8.00 -0.42
N PHE A 189 2.69 -8.95 0.10
CA PHE A 189 2.22 -10.08 0.89
C PHE A 189 2.20 -9.64 2.37
N GLN A 190 1.05 -9.14 2.84
CA GLN A 190 0.91 -8.74 4.23
C GLN A 190 0.49 -9.93 5.09
N LEU A 191 1.35 -10.37 5.99
CA LEU A 191 0.99 -11.36 7.00
C LEU A 191 0.23 -10.67 8.14
N SER A 192 -1.01 -11.09 8.37
CA SER A 192 -1.76 -10.75 9.59
C SER A 192 -1.04 -11.32 10.83
N PRO A 193 -1.34 -10.84 12.05
CA PRO A 193 -0.76 -11.43 13.25
C PRO A 193 -0.98 -12.93 13.29
N LEU A 194 0.11 -13.67 13.46
CA LEU A 194 0.09 -15.13 13.35
C LEU A 194 -0.47 -15.78 14.63
N PRO A 195 -1.26 -16.87 14.50
CA PRO A 195 -1.61 -17.75 15.61
C PRO A 195 -0.37 -18.27 16.32
N VAL A 196 -0.50 -18.54 17.62
CA VAL A 196 0.60 -19.03 18.48
C VAL A 196 1.24 -20.32 17.92
N ALA A 197 0.46 -21.18 17.27
CA ALA A 197 0.96 -22.41 16.66
C ALA A 197 2.06 -22.14 15.63
N TRP A 198 1.90 -21.14 14.77
CA TRP A 198 2.91 -20.72 13.78
C TRP A 198 4.15 -20.10 14.43
N LEU A 199 3.98 -19.34 15.52
CA LEU A 199 5.09 -18.73 16.26
C LEU A 199 5.93 -19.78 16.99
N ARG A 200 5.31 -20.89 17.42
CA ARG A 200 6.00 -22.04 18.04
C ARG A 200 6.68 -22.95 17.03
N ASN A 201 6.28 -22.90 15.77
CA ASN A 201 6.87 -23.68 14.68
C ASN A 201 7.36 -22.76 13.54
N PRO A 202 8.42 -21.96 13.76
CA PRO A 202 8.94 -21.04 12.75
C PRO A 202 9.46 -21.77 11.50
N ASN A 203 9.90 -23.03 11.61
CA ASN A 203 10.37 -23.79 10.46
C ASN A 203 9.25 -23.99 9.43
N ALA A 204 8.05 -24.36 9.86
CA ALA A 204 6.90 -24.52 8.96
C ALA A 204 6.55 -23.21 8.23
N LEU A 205 6.66 -22.06 8.91
CA LEU A 205 6.47 -20.76 8.27
C LEU A 205 7.54 -20.50 7.19
N HIS A 206 8.80 -20.74 7.52
CA HIS A 206 9.91 -20.55 6.58
C HIS A 206 9.81 -21.46 5.37
N GLU A 207 9.40 -22.73 5.55
CA GLU A 207 9.18 -23.68 4.46
C GLU A 207 8.05 -23.21 3.51
N ARG A 208 6.94 -22.71 4.06
CA ARG A 208 5.85 -22.16 3.24
C ARG A 208 6.27 -20.89 2.49
N LEU A 209 7.00 -19.99 3.13
CA LEU A 209 7.56 -18.81 2.49
C LEU A 209 8.54 -19.18 1.37
N GLU A 210 9.39 -20.19 1.61
CA GLU A 210 10.31 -20.71 0.60
C GLU A 210 9.58 -21.22 -0.65
N ALA A 211 8.55 -22.05 -0.45
CA ALA A 211 7.74 -22.58 -1.55
C ALA A 211 6.99 -21.45 -2.30
N LEU A 212 6.49 -20.46 -1.56
CA LEU A 212 5.80 -19.30 -2.12
C LEU A 212 6.73 -18.47 -3.01
N TRP A 213 7.93 -18.10 -2.49
CA TRP A 213 8.85 -17.25 -3.25
C TRP A 213 9.43 -17.93 -4.49
N ARG A 214 9.69 -19.23 -4.42
CA ARG A 214 10.12 -20.03 -5.60
C ARG A 214 9.09 -20.00 -6.73
N ALA A 215 7.81 -19.88 -6.42
CA ALA A 215 6.75 -19.84 -7.42
C ALA A 215 6.42 -18.42 -7.87
N VAL A 216 6.39 -17.46 -6.94
CA VAL A 216 5.92 -16.09 -7.19
C VAL A 216 6.98 -15.24 -7.90
N VAL A 217 8.24 -15.29 -7.43
CA VAL A 217 9.27 -14.38 -7.93
C VAL A 217 9.56 -14.57 -9.42
N PRO A 218 9.71 -15.80 -9.94
CA PRO A 218 9.91 -16.01 -11.39
C PRO A 218 8.69 -15.64 -12.25
N ALA A 219 7.50 -15.54 -11.65
CA ALA A 219 6.26 -15.18 -12.35
C ALA A 219 6.03 -13.67 -12.45
N LEU A 220 6.88 -12.85 -11.83
CA LEU A 220 6.81 -11.41 -11.91
C LEU A 220 7.73 -10.90 -13.04
N PRO A 221 7.21 -10.13 -14.00
CA PRO A 221 8.06 -9.48 -15.00
C PRO A 221 8.87 -8.35 -14.34
N ALA A 222 10.11 -8.16 -14.75
CA ALA A 222 10.86 -6.97 -14.37
C ALA A 222 10.18 -5.72 -14.96
N PRO A 223 10.08 -4.62 -14.20
CA PRO A 223 10.68 -4.36 -12.91
C PRO A 223 9.73 -4.58 -11.70
N ALA A 224 8.62 -5.30 -11.86
CA ALA A 224 7.70 -5.61 -10.76
C ALA A 224 8.38 -6.48 -9.69
N GLN A 225 7.99 -6.29 -8.42
CA GLN A 225 8.61 -6.98 -7.28
C GLN A 225 7.59 -7.53 -6.30
N ALA A 226 8.02 -8.55 -5.53
CA ALA A 226 7.32 -9.02 -4.35
C ALA A 226 7.91 -8.38 -3.09
N ALA A 227 7.04 -8.03 -2.14
CA ALA A 227 7.43 -7.55 -0.83
C ALA A 227 6.63 -8.25 0.28
N LEU A 228 7.27 -8.50 1.42
CA LEU A 228 6.64 -9.06 2.61
C LEU A 228 6.43 -7.96 3.66
N GLU A 229 5.19 -7.72 4.05
CA GLU A 229 4.80 -6.86 5.18
C GLU A 229 4.40 -7.71 6.38
N LEU A 230 4.87 -7.35 7.56
CA LEU A 230 4.55 -8.01 8.81
C LEU A 230 3.60 -7.18 9.68
N ARG A 231 2.78 -7.86 10.48
CA ARG A 231 1.92 -7.28 11.52
C ARG A 231 2.22 -7.85 12.90
N ASP A 232 3.34 -8.55 13.02
CA ASP A 232 3.84 -9.13 14.26
C ASP A 232 5.37 -9.03 14.30
N ALA A 233 5.90 -8.20 15.20
CA ALA A 233 7.33 -7.95 15.32
C ALA A 233 8.14 -9.22 15.67
N ARG A 234 7.50 -10.23 16.27
CA ARG A 234 8.16 -11.50 16.62
C ARG A 234 8.61 -12.31 15.41
N VAL A 235 7.99 -12.07 14.26
CA VAL A 235 8.34 -12.73 12.99
C VAL A 235 9.54 -12.06 12.32
N LEU A 236 9.84 -10.81 12.65
CA LEU A 236 10.96 -10.05 12.08
C LEU A 236 12.28 -10.54 12.71
N THR A 237 12.88 -11.55 12.11
CA THR A 237 14.11 -12.20 12.58
C THR A 237 15.23 -12.12 11.53
N PRO A 238 16.51 -12.25 11.93
CA PRO A 238 17.63 -12.32 10.98
C PRO A 238 17.47 -13.46 9.95
N ARG A 239 16.89 -14.60 10.36
CA ARG A 239 16.60 -15.70 9.43
C ARG A 239 15.60 -15.29 8.36
N LEU A 240 14.54 -14.54 8.73
CA LEU A 240 13.57 -14.07 7.75
C LEU A 240 14.20 -13.09 6.76
N THR A 241 14.96 -12.11 7.25
CA THR A 241 15.61 -11.14 6.35
C THR A 241 16.60 -11.80 5.41
N ALA A 242 17.36 -12.80 5.87
CA ALA A 242 18.24 -13.60 5.02
C ALA A 242 17.47 -14.40 3.96
N GLN A 243 16.33 -14.99 4.33
CA GLN A 243 15.47 -15.70 3.37
C GLN A 243 14.91 -14.75 2.30
N LEU A 244 14.43 -13.57 2.70
CA LEU A 244 13.96 -12.56 1.74
C LEU A 244 15.08 -12.14 0.77
N ALA A 245 16.28 -11.90 1.29
CA ALA A 245 17.46 -11.56 0.49
C ALA A 245 17.80 -12.66 -0.53
N ALA A 246 17.75 -13.92 -0.13
CA ALA A 246 18.06 -15.07 -1.00
C ALA A 246 17.09 -15.18 -2.18
N HIS A 247 15.84 -14.71 -2.03
CA HIS A 247 14.84 -14.74 -3.09
C HIS A 247 14.63 -13.40 -3.80
N GLY A 248 15.36 -12.34 -3.45
CA GLY A 248 15.15 -11.00 -4.01
C GLY A 248 13.81 -10.37 -3.61
N VAL A 249 13.15 -10.88 -2.57
CA VAL A 249 11.90 -10.34 -2.02
C VAL A 249 12.21 -9.16 -1.11
N ARG A 250 11.46 -8.05 -1.26
CA ARG A 250 11.69 -6.87 -0.42
C ARG A 250 11.00 -7.02 0.94
N TYR A 251 11.64 -6.54 2.01
CA TYR A 251 10.93 -6.32 3.25
C TYR A 251 10.16 -5.00 3.13
N CYS A 252 8.83 -5.06 3.28
CA CYS A 252 8.00 -3.86 3.32
C CYS A 252 7.98 -3.28 4.73
N ILE A 253 8.46 -2.03 4.87
CA ILE A 253 8.33 -1.26 6.11
C ILE A 253 6.85 -1.02 6.36
N GLY A 254 6.27 -1.70 7.34
CA GLY A 254 4.86 -1.58 7.71
C GLY A 254 4.72 -0.82 9.02
N LEU A 255 4.39 0.49 8.97
CA LEU A 255 4.24 1.29 10.18
C LEU A 255 2.85 1.09 10.77
N HIS A 256 2.83 0.42 11.91
CA HIS A 256 1.63 -0.01 12.63
C HIS A 256 1.98 -0.16 14.13
N ASP A 257 0.99 -0.08 15.01
CA ASP A 257 1.14 -0.10 16.49
C ASP A 257 1.90 -1.31 17.05
N ARG A 258 1.88 -2.45 16.35
CA ARG A 258 2.55 -3.71 16.77
C ARG A 258 3.93 -3.92 16.15
N MET A 259 4.40 -2.96 15.37
CA MET A 259 5.67 -3.08 14.67
C MET A 259 6.70 -2.10 15.26
N PRO A 260 8.00 -2.37 15.09
CA PRO A 260 9.03 -1.41 15.43
C PRO A 260 8.88 -0.09 14.68
N ASP A 261 9.56 0.95 15.14
CA ASP A 261 9.64 2.25 14.48
C ASP A 261 10.24 2.18 13.07
N ALA A 262 10.14 3.28 12.32
CA ALA A 262 10.60 3.37 10.95
C ALA A 262 12.09 3.08 10.79
N LEU A 263 12.93 3.54 11.72
CA LEU A 263 14.39 3.38 11.64
C LEU A 263 14.81 1.91 11.80
N ARG A 264 14.22 1.21 12.78
CA ARG A 264 14.49 -0.21 13.01
C ARG A 264 14.02 -1.05 11.81
N GLN A 265 12.85 -0.74 11.25
CA GLN A 265 12.36 -1.45 10.08
C GLN A 265 13.16 -1.12 8.81
N ALA A 266 13.68 0.10 8.64
CA ALA A 266 14.59 0.45 7.55
C ALA A 266 15.90 -0.35 7.64
N THR A 267 16.43 -0.56 8.85
CA THR A 267 17.59 -1.45 9.08
C THR A 267 17.28 -2.89 8.67
N ALA A 268 16.10 -3.40 9.02
CA ALA A 268 15.67 -4.74 8.61
C ALA A 268 15.47 -4.85 7.08
N ALA A 269 14.96 -3.80 6.44
CA ALA A 269 14.82 -3.75 4.99
C ALA A 269 16.18 -3.83 4.27
N ARG A 270 17.20 -3.16 4.79
CA ARG A 270 18.58 -3.29 4.26
C ARG A 270 19.18 -4.67 4.52
N ALA A 271 18.90 -5.29 5.66
CA ALA A 271 19.32 -6.66 5.96
C ALA A 271 18.64 -7.69 5.04
N ALA A 272 17.43 -7.40 4.54
CA ALA A 272 16.74 -8.20 3.53
C ALA A 272 17.30 -7.99 2.10
N GLY A 273 18.45 -7.36 1.97
CA GLY A 273 19.18 -7.16 0.70
C GLY A 273 18.99 -5.76 0.10
N ARG A 274 19.96 -5.37 -0.74
CA ARG A 274 19.89 -4.11 -1.49
C ARG A 274 18.81 -4.17 -2.57
N GLY A 275 18.16 -3.07 -2.86
CA GLY A 275 17.12 -2.94 -3.88
C GLY A 275 16.07 -1.91 -3.51
N ASP A 276 14.93 -1.96 -4.16
CA ASP A 276 13.85 -1.00 -3.96
C ASP A 276 13.35 -0.97 -2.51
N LEU A 277 13.06 0.22 -2.03
CA LEU A 277 12.39 0.43 -0.75
C LEU A 277 10.87 0.32 -0.95
N VAL A 278 10.21 -0.42 -0.09
CA VAL A 278 8.74 -0.49 -0.03
C VAL A 278 8.31 -0.11 1.38
N CYS A 279 7.45 0.90 1.49
CA CYS A 279 6.92 1.36 2.77
C CYS A 279 5.41 1.57 2.69
N ARG A 280 4.71 1.10 3.72
CA ARG A 280 3.30 1.37 3.94
C ARG A 280 3.12 1.98 5.33
N TRP A 281 2.87 3.29 5.37
CA TRP A 281 2.60 4.01 6.62
C TRP A 281 1.10 3.96 6.92
N ASN A 282 0.70 2.96 7.68
CA ASN A 282 -0.70 2.59 7.85
C ASN A 282 -1.40 3.28 9.03
N LEU A 283 -0.64 3.57 10.10
CA LEU A 283 -1.22 4.06 11.35
C LEU A 283 -0.18 4.87 12.12
N HIS A 284 -0.66 5.92 12.81
CA HIS A 284 0.14 6.67 13.77
C HIS A 284 0.56 5.78 14.95
N GLN A 285 1.81 5.90 15.39
CA GLN A 285 2.29 5.16 16.56
C GLN A 285 1.47 5.53 17.81
N GLY A 286 1.10 4.53 18.60
CA GLY A 286 0.32 4.71 19.83
C GLY A 286 -1.19 4.82 19.66
N LEU A 287 -1.71 4.89 18.43
CA LEU A 287 -3.15 4.91 18.17
C LEU A 287 -3.69 3.55 17.73
N ARG A 288 -4.97 3.31 18.04
CA ARG A 288 -5.71 2.18 17.49
C ARG A 288 -6.46 2.61 16.22
N TYR A 289 -6.58 1.70 15.27
CA TYR A 289 -7.18 1.93 13.97
C TYR A 289 -8.56 2.59 14.01
N ASN A 290 -9.49 2.04 14.81
CA ASN A 290 -10.85 2.57 14.93
C ASN A 290 -10.90 3.93 15.63
N GLN A 291 -9.98 4.18 16.55
CA GLN A 291 -9.86 5.46 17.24
C GLN A 291 -9.44 6.56 16.25
N ALA A 292 -8.40 6.34 15.47
CA ALA A 292 -7.96 7.28 14.45
C ALA A 292 -9.04 7.53 13.38
N LYS A 293 -9.80 6.49 12.97
CA LYS A 293 -10.90 6.64 12.01
C LYS A 293 -12.00 7.56 12.56
N ALA A 294 -12.43 7.33 13.79
CA ALA A 294 -13.52 8.11 14.39
C ALA A 294 -13.12 9.57 14.67
N GLN A 295 -11.87 9.79 15.09
CA GLN A 295 -11.40 11.12 15.49
C GLN A 295 -10.97 12.01 14.32
N TRP A 296 -10.50 11.41 13.20
CA TRP A 296 -9.83 12.16 12.13
C TRP A 296 -10.63 12.30 10.84
N ALA A 297 -11.79 11.63 10.74
CA ALA A 297 -12.69 11.90 9.62
C ALA A 297 -13.08 13.40 9.59
N PRO A 298 -13.19 14.02 8.40
CA PRO A 298 -13.18 13.45 7.06
C PRO A 298 -11.78 13.28 6.42
N PHE A 299 -10.68 13.41 7.13
CA PHE A 299 -9.30 13.27 6.66
C PHE A 299 -8.80 14.40 5.75
N ASP A 300 -9.27 15.60 5.99
CA ASP A 300 -9.00 16.82 5.23
C ASP A 300 -7.77 17.63 5.71
N ARG A 301 -7.22 17.27 6.88
CA ARG A 301 -6.08 17.97 7.50
C ARG A 301 -5.21 17.03 8.34
N LEU A 302 -4.00 17.48 8.62
CA LEU A 302 -3.11 16.80 9.57
C LEU A 302 -3.65 17.01 10.99
N GLN A 303 -3.89 15.90 11.70
CA GLN A 303 -4.42 15.89 13.06
C GLN A 303 -3.33 15.58 14.09
N ALA A 304 -2.38 14.71 13.73
CA ALA A 304 -1.26 14.31 14.56
C ALA A 304 0.01 14.20 13.70
N PRO A 305 0.68 15.33 13.41
CA PRO A 305 1.94 15.33 12.68
C PRO A 305 3.02 14.48 13.36
N ASP A 306 3.73 13.65 12.57
CA ASP A 306 4.83 12.81 13.05
C ASP A 306 6.13 13.11 12.28
N PRO A 307 6.82 14.21 12.61
CA PRO A 307 8.07 14.58 11.97
C PRO A 307 9.18 13.54 12.14
N THR A 308 9.21 12.83 13.27
CA THR A 308 10.21 11.80 13.53
C THR A 308 10.14 10.66 12.53
N THR A 309 8.93 10.15 12.28
CA THR A 309 8.71 9.12 11.27
C THR A 309 9.00 9.64 9.86
N ARG A 310 8.60 10.88 9.53
CA ARG A 310 8.90 11.49 8.22
C ARG A 310 10.40 11.61 7.97
N GLU A 311 11.17 12.06 8.94
CA GLU A 311 12.64 12.19 8.84
C GLU A 311 13.31 10.83 8.66
N ALA A 312 12.90 9.83 9.46
CA ALA A 312 13.42 8.47 9.32
C ALA A 312 13.12 7.88 7.93
N LEU A 313 11.90 8.07 7.41
CA LEU A 313 11.52 7.65 6.07
C LEU A 313 12.27 8.43 4.99
N ALA A 314 12.43 9.75 5.13
CA ALA A 314 13.18 10.57 4.18
C ALA A 314 14.63 10.09 4.04
N LYS A 315 15.32 9.81 5.15
CA LYS A 315 16.68 9.23 5.15
C LYS A 315 16.74 7.89 4.42
N ALA A 316 15.80 6.99 4.71
CA ALA A 316 15.74 5.68 4.06
C ALA A 316 15.47 5.79 2.55
N VAL A 317 14.56 6.69 2.15
CA VAL A 317 14.23 6.97 0.75
C VAL A 317 15.43 7.54 0.01
N VAL A 318 16.05 8.61 0.54
CA VAL A 318 17.21 9.27 -0.11
C VAL A 318 18.37 8.30 -0.26
N ALA A 319 18.69 7.52 0.78
CA ALA A 319 19.74 6.51 0.72
C ALA A 319 19.47 5.45 -0.36
N THR A 320 18.21 5.00 -0.49
CA THR A 320 17.79 4.03 -1.52
C THR A 320 17.92 4.61 -2.93
N LEU A 321 17.44 5.83 -3.14
CA LEU A 321 17.50 6.52 -4.43
C LEU A 321 18.92 6.85 -4.85
N ALA A 322 19.80 7.19 -3.91
CA ALA A 322 21.23 7.43 -4.16
C ALA A 322 21.96 6.17 -4.63
N GLU A 323 21.53 4.98 -4.22
CA GLU A 323 22.03 3.70 -4.70
C GLU A 323 21.46 3.29 -6.08
N GLY A 324 20.59 4.11 -6.68
CA GLY A 324 19.99 3.85 -7.99
C GLY A 324 18.70 3.03 -7.97
N TYR A 325 18.22 2.64 -6.80
CA TYR A 325 16.97 1.89 -6.64
C TYR A 325 15.75 2.79 -6.61
N ARG A 326 14.55 2.19 -6.66
CA ARG A 326 13.26 2.91 -6.54
C ARG A 326 12.79 2.92 -5.10
N ALA A 327 11.93 3.89 -4.78
CA ALA A 327 11.27 3.95 -3.49
C ALA A 327 9.76 4.07 -3.68
N PHE A 328 9.01 3.16 -3.07
CA PHE A 328 7.55 3.14 -3.03
C PHE A 328 7.08 3.42 -1.60
N VAL A 329 6.41 4.55 -1.40
CA VAL A 329 5.87 4.91 -0.09
C VAL A 329 4.39 5.22 -0.23
N THR A 330 3.55 4.43 0.42
CA THR A 330 2.10 4.66 0.48
C THR A 330 1.66 4.97 1.89
N ILE A 331 0.89 6.05 2.05
CA ILE A 331 0.46 6.58 3.34
C ILE A 331 -1.05 6.43 3.49
N ASN A 332 -1.51 6.00 4.66
CA ASN A 332 -2.91 5.97 5.01
C ASN A 332 -3.32 7.25 5.75
N ASN A 333 -4.57 7.67 5.64
CA ASN A 333 -5.10 8.82 6.39
C ASN A 333 -4.86 8.72 7.90
N LYS A 334 -4.81 7.50 8.44
CA LYS A 334 -4.57 7.24 9.86
C LYS A 334 -3.11 7.35 10.30
N ALA A 335 -2.20 7.67 9.36
CA ALA A 335 -0.82 8.00 9.70
C ALA A 335 -0.74 9.33 10.45
N GLU A 336 -1.39 10.38 9.93
CA GLU A 336 -1.32 11.74 10.50
C GLU A 336 -2.63 12.53 10.41
N GLY A 337 -3.71 11.98 9.80
CA GLY A 337 -5.01 12.63 9.62
C GLY A 337 -5.40 12.88 8.17
N SER A 338 -4.44 13.10 7.26
CA SER A 338 -4.69 13.29 5.82
C SER A 338 -3.53 12.72 5.01
N ALA A 339 -3.79 11.66 4.27
CA ALA A 339 -2.75 10.99 3.49
C ALA A 339 -2.12 11.91 2.41
N PRO A 340 -2.88 12.69 1.61
CA PRO A 340 -2.28 13.61 0.66
C PRO A 340 -1.36 14.64 1.30
N LEU A 341 -1.76 15.24 2.42
CA LEU A 341 -0.94 16.20 3.15
C LEU A 341 0.30 15.53 3.77
N SER A 342 0.16 14.30 4.30
CA SER A 342 1.32 13.53 4.77
C SER A 342 2.32 13.24 3.65
N VAL A 343 1.85 12.97 2.42
CA VAL A 343 2.71 12.83 1.24
C VAL A 343 3.45 14.13 0.94
N VAL A 344 2.77 15.28 0.98
CA VAL A 344 3.41 16.59 0.78
C VAL A 344 4.50 16.83 1.82
N GLU A 345 4.21 16.59 3.09
CA GLU A 345 5.18 16.81 4.17
C GLU A 345 6.37 15.84 4.11
N LEU A 346 6.14 14.58 3.71
CA LEU A 346 7.23 13.63 3.45
C LEU A 346 8.07 14.08 2.25
N ALA A 347 7.47 14.56 1.18
CA ALA A 347 8.17 15.09 0.02
C ALA A 347 9.08 16.28 0.39
N LYS A 348 8.58 17.20 1.24
CA LYS A 348 9.39 18.30 1.81
C LYS A 348 10.57 17.76 2.63
N ALA A 349 10.36 16.73 3.44
CA ALA A 349 11.41 16.10 4.22
C ALA A 349 12.48 15.44 3.32
N ILE A 350 12.06 14.77 2.24
CA ILE A 350 12.97 14.17 1.24
C ILE A 350 13.81 15.26 0.55
N VAL A 351 13.22 16.38 0.17
CA VAL A 351 13.95 17.52 -0.45
C VAL A 351 14.99 18.08 0.52
N ARG A 352 14.64 18.24 1.80
CA ARG A 352 15.60 18.69 2.83
C ARG A 352 16.74 17.70 3.01
N GLU A 353 16.42 16.41 3.19
CA GLU A 353 17.41 15.34 3.41
C GLU A 353 18.37 15.20 2.21
N ALA A 354 17.87 15.37 1.00
CA ALA A 354 18.66 15.30 -0.23
C ALA A 354 19.46 16.59 -0.53
N GLY A 355 19.33 17.65 0.29
CA GLY A 355 20.00 18.93 0.08
C GLY A 355 19.56 19.69 -1.17
N LEU A 356 18.32 19.48 -1.64
CA LEU A 356 17.78 20.08 -2.85
C LEU A 356 17.16 21.47 -2.61
N GLN A 357 17.27 22.02 -1.43
CA GLN A 357 16.82 23.39 -1.11
C GLN A 357 17.80 24.39 -1.72
N ARG A 358 17.36 25.11 -2.75
CA ARG A 358 18.02 26.33 -3.26
C ARG A 358 17.01 27.47 -3.33
#